data_8f222391d22010617418ec260590d66c
#
_entry.id   8f222391d22010617418ec260590d66c
#
_cell.length_a   1.000
_cell.length_b   1.000
_cell.length_c   1.000
_cell.angle_alpha   90.00
_cell.angle_beta   90.00
_cell.angle_gamma   90.00
#
_symmetry.space_group_name_H-M   'P 1'
#
loop_
_entity.id
_entity.type
_entity.pdbx_description
1 polymer ?
#
loop_
_entity_poly.entity_id
_entity_poly.type
_entity_poly.pdbx_seq_one_letter_code
_entity_poly.pdbx_strand_id
1 'polypeptide(L)'
;MIYISRFFFKIFDQIRKFYLRSNFYDKKISKINNNEFIYRPSPHLLSSLIKYQKKKFKIEDFSLDDIWNNKNLSTKDYNNLNNFYWFFSLDLKSSKKNTQLVIKNWINHNNKYNDKSWSFDLTAKRIIAWLSNHNLTYENCDEEYKNHFNVMIQKQTNHLINEINKSELVDDKLIGCASIILVGLCYQDEKKYLSFGSNLLKKISKITLDNYGFPKSRSIKQLIFYLKYFVLIREWFKESQINIPEHIDETIYYLGQGYAFVWQNIKSDILYNGNNISNNDNFDNYLKRLGYKFKNENQDVGGYIILKNKKICLTMDVGSSPNSAFSKDYQSGALSFEVISNGKKLISNCGYHKESNIKLNEISKSSAAQSTLAVSYTHLRAHETPAN
;
A
#
# COMPACT_ATOMS: atom_id res chain seq x y z
N MET A 1 0.72 -1.88 -35.85
CA MET A 1 0.16 -0.83 -34.95
C MET A 1 0.76 -0.87 -33.54
N ILE A 2 0.90 -2.00 -32.88
CA ILE A 2 1.43 -2.15 -31.49
C ILE A 2 2.88 -1.65 -31.33
N TYR A 3 3.76 -1.86 -32.29
CA TYR A 3 5.16 -1.40 -32.22
C TYR A 3 5.31 0.12 -32.30
N ILE A 4 4.47 0.76 -33.10
CA ILE A 4 4.46 2.22 -33.27
C ILE A 4 3.97 2.90 -31.98
N SER A 5 2.92 2.36 -31.36
CA SER A 5 2.42 2.91 -30.08
C SER A 5 3.46 2.75 -28.95
N ARG A 6 4.16 1.62 -28.85
CA ARG A 6 5.24 1.41 -27.85
C ARG A 6 6.42 2.36 -28.05
N PHE A 7 6.75 2.69 -29.30
CA PHE A 7 7.81 3.64 -29.63
C PHE A 7 7.45 5.07 -29.16
N PHE A 8 6.23 5.52 -29.46
CA PHE A 8 5.75 6.81 -29.00
C PHE A 8 5.67 6.88 -27.46
N PHE A 9 5.20 5.84 -26.80
CA PHE A 9 5.20 5.78 -25.34
C PHE A 9 6.60 5.96 -24.73
N LYS A 10 7.62 5.31 -25.30
CA LYS A 10 9.02 5.47 -24.85
C LYS A 10 9.53 6.91 -25.04
N ILE A 11 9.22 7.55 -26.16
CA ILE A 11 9.60 8.95 -26.42
C ILE A 11 8.91 9.86 -25.42
N PHE A 12 7.61 9.73 -25.22
CA PHE A 12 6.87 10.54 -24.23
C PHE A 12 7.40 10.34 -22.82
N ASP A 13 7.75 9.12 -22.43
CA ASP A 13 8.36 8.85 -21.11
C ASP A 13 9.73 9.51 -20.96
N GLN A 14 10.56 9.51 -22.01
CA GLN A 14 11.84 10.20 -21.99
C GLN A 14 11.69 11.72 -21.90
N ILE A 15 10.79 12.33 -22.71
CA ILE A 15 10.50 13.75 -22.65
C ILE A 15 9.99 14.14 -21.25
N ARG A 16 9.10 13.34 -20.68
CA ARG A 16 8.61 13.54 -19.32
C ARG A 16 9.73 13.48 -18.28
N LYS A 17 10.60 12.47 -18.34
CA LYS A 17 11.76 12.37 -17.42
C LYS A 17 12.68 13.57 -17.55
N PHE A 18 12.91 14.04 -18.77
CA PHE A 18 13.67 15.28 -19.00
C PHE A 18 12.99 16.49 -18.35
N TYR A 19 11.68 16.64 -18.54
CA TYR A 19 10.89 17.70 -17.89
C TYR A 19 10.97 17.64 -16.38
N LEU A 20 10.78 16.44 -15.78
CA LEU A 20 10.83 16.25 -14.32
C LEU A 20 12.20 16.57 -13.71
N ARG A 21 13.29 16.39 -14.47
CA ARG A 21 14.66 16.73 -14.06
C ARG A 21 14.99 18.22 -14.25
N SER A 22 14.14 18.99 -14.89
CA SER A 22 14.40 20.38 -15.22
C SER A 22 14.30 21.30 -14.00
N ASN A 23 15.06 22.41 -14.03
CA ASN A 23 14.92 23.47 -13.03
C ASN A 23 13.54 24.13 -13.04
N PHE A 24 12.83 24.10 -14.16
CA PHE A 24 11.47 24.61 -14.26
C PHE A 24 10.51 23.77 -13.40
N TYR A 25 10.59 22.44 -13.52
CA TYR A 25 9.79 21.54 -12.70
C TYR A 25 10.15 21.68 -11.21
N ASP A 26 11.42 21.75 -10.90
CA ASP A 26 11.90 21.95 -9.53
C ASP A 26 11.32 23.20 -8.90
N LYS A 27 11.36 24.34 -9.61
CA LYS A 27 10.73 25.60 -9.17
C LYS A 27 9.21 25.46 -8.99
N LYS A 28 8.54 24.71 -9.88
CA LYS A 28 7.09 24.49 -9.81
C LYS A 28 6.68 23.76 -8.53
N ILE A 29 7.36 22.67 -8.19
CA ILE A 29 7.04 21.87 -6.99
C ILE A 29 7.55 22.50 -5.70
N SER A 30 8.51 23.41 -5.78
CA SER A 30 9.06 24.15 -4.64
C SER A 30 8.23 25.36 -4.22
N LYS A 31 7.09 25.60 -4.86
CA LYS A 31 6.12 26.61 -4.39
C LYS A 31 5.41 26.09 -3.14
N ILE A 32 5.91 26.52 -2.01
CA ILE A 32 5.48 26.09 -0.69
C ILE A 32 5.05 27.29 0.14
N ASN A 33 4.20 27.03 1.13
CA ASN A 33 3.85 28.03 2.14
C ASN A 33 4.69 27.75 3.39
N ASN A 34 5.05 28.79 4.13
CA ASN A 34 5.65 28.63 5.46
C ASN A 34 4.54 28.25 6.44
N ASN A 35 4.31 26.95 6.59
CA ASN A 35 3.23 26.43 7.40
C ASN A 35 3.78 25.77 8.66
N GLU A 36 3.10 25.98 9.74
CA GLU A 36 3.42 25.36 11.02
C GLU A 36 3.01 23.89 11.04
N PHE A 37 3.86 23.05 11.64
CA PHE A 37 3.59 21.62 11.84
C PHE A 37 2.73 21.45 13.10
N ILE A 38 1.42 21.28 12.92
CA ILE A 38 0.42 21.29 14.00
C ILE A 38 0.03 19.90 14.48
N TYR A 39 -0.23 18.95 13.57
CA TYR A 39 -0.63 17.60 13.94
C TYR A 39 0.57 16.64 13.89
N ARG A 40 0.72 15.84 14.93
CA ARG A 40 1.82 14.88 15.11
C ARG A 40 1.27 13.47 15.20
N PRO A 41 1.25 12.72 14.10
CA PRO A 41 0.64 11.39 14.06
C PRO A 41 1.38 10.39 14.94
N SER A 42 0.65 9.56 15.66
CA SER A 42 1.21 8.52 16.52
C SER A 42 1.92 7.42 15.71
N PRO A 43 3.22 7.15 15.94
CA PRO A 43 3.97 6.14 15.15
C PRO A 43 3.36 4.75 15.20
N HIS A 44 2.73 4.39 16.31
CA HIS A 44 2.16 3.04 16.51
C HIS A 44 0.94 2.77 15.62
N LEU A 45 0.26 3.77 15.09
CA LEU A 45 -0.85 3.57 14.16
C LEU A 45 -0.38 2.82 12.92
N LEU A 46 0.74 3.21 12.33
CA LEU A 46 1.26 2.56 11.15
C LEU A 46 2.13 1.33 11.49
N SER A 47 2.96 1.39 12.53
CA SER A 47 3.82 0.27 12.92
C SER A 47 3.04 -1.00 13.25
N SER A 48 1.81 -0.86 13.70
CA SER A 48 0.90 -1.99 13.96
C SER A 48 0.32 -2.61 12.67
N LEU A 49 0.31 -1.88 11.57
CA LEU A 49 -0.19 -2.33 10.26
C LEU A 49 0.89 -2.92 9.37
N ILE A 50 2.14 -2.49 9.55
CA ILE A 50 3.28 -2.94 8.77
C ILE A 50 3.99 -4.05 9.55
N LYS A 51 4.19 -5.19 8.91
CA LYS A 51 5.09 -6.23 9.44
C LYS A 51 6.54 -5.77 9.23
N TYR A 52 7.07 -5.01 10.16
CA TYR A 52 8.49 -4.74 10.22
C TYR A 52 9.20 -5.73 11.17
N GLN A 53 10.51 -5.80 11.07
CA GLN A 53 11.31 -6.72 11.88
C GLN A 53 10.95 -6.61 13.37
N LYS A 54 10.78 -7.74 14.06
CA LYS A 54 10.42 -7.75 15.48
C LYS A 54 11.50 -7.14 16.38
N LYS A 55 12.76 -7.14 15.93
CA LYS A 55 13.90 -6.63 16.70
C LYS A 55 14.05 -5.13 16.45
N LYS A 56 13.96 -4.34 17.51
CA LYS A 56 14.28 -2.92 17.49
C LYS A 56 15.79 -2.74 17.40
N PHE A 57 16.25 -1.72 16.68
CA PHE A 57 17.65 -1.35 16.57
C PHE A 57 17.82 0.15 16.83
N LYS A 58 19.04 0.56 17.14
CA LYS A 58 19.40 1.97 17.32
C LYS A 58 20.09 2.48 16.06
N ILE A 59 19.92 3.77 15.78
CA ILE A 59 20.52 4.40 14.59
C ILE A 59 22.04 4.54 14.72
N GLU A 60 22.55 4.49 15.95
CA GLU A 60 23.98 4.51 16.24
C GLU A 60 24.73 3.29 15.70
N ASP A 61 24.00 2.20 15.44
CA ASP A 61 24.54 0.97 14.87
C ASP A 61 24.84 1.10 13.35
N PHE A 62 24.57 2.26 12.75
CA PHE A 62 24.79 2.52 11.33
C PHE A 62 26.01 3.39 11.06
N SER A 63 26.82 2.98 10.10
CA SER A 63 27.81 3.86 9.47
C SER A 63 27.10 4.84 8.54
N LEU A 64 27.07 6.13 8.91
CA LEU A 64 26.29 7.16 8.21
C LEU A 64 26.95 7.67 6.92
N ASP A 65 28.25 7.45 6.75
CA ASP A 65 29.05 8.18 5.76
C ASP A 65 28.80 7.74 4.30
N ASP A 66 28.32 6.51 4.06
CA ASP A 66 28.14 5.98 2.70
C ASP A 66 26.78 5.36 2.39
N ILE A 67 25.79 5.53 3.27
CA ILE A 67 24.46 4.87 3.10
C ILE A 67 23.84 5.22 1.73
N TRP A 68 23.92 6.49 1.33
CA TRP A 68 23.26 6.98 0.12
C TRP A 68 24.09 6.81 -1.16
N ASN A 69 25.39 6.56 -1.03
CA ASN A 69 26.34 6.41 -2.14
C ASN A 69 26.59 4.95 -2.54
N ASN A 70 26.01 3.98 -1.83
CA ASN A 70 26.23 2.56 -2.10
C ASN A 70 25.60 2.12 -3.42
N LYS A 71 26.42 1.96 -4.45
CA LYS A 71 26.01 1.54 -5.80
C LYS A 71 25.69 0.05 -5.92
N ASN A 72 26.04 -0.76 -4.91
CA ASN A 72 25.95 -2.23 -4.95
C ASN A 72 24.65 -2.77 -4.32
N LEU A 73 23.72 -1.89 -3.95
CA LEU A 73 22.44 -2.32 -3.38
C LEU A 73 21.57 -3.00 -4.43
N SER A 74 20.93 -4.11 -4.05
CA SER A 74 19.86 -4.68 -4.85
C SER A 74 18.69 -3.66 -4.97
N THR A 75 17.88 -3.75 -6.03
CA THR A 75 16.70 -2.89 -6.19
C THR A 75 15.80 -2.94 -4.95
N LYS A 76 15.64 -4.11 -4.35
CA LYS A 76 14.83 -4.30 -3.14
C LYS A 76 15.43 -3.56 -1.94
N ASP A 77 16.73 -3.68 -1.71
CA ASP A 77 17.40 -3.01 -0.59
C ASP A 77 17.43 -1.50 -0.78
N TYR A 78 17.67 -1.03 -2.01
CA TYR A 78 17.58 0.38 -2.37
C TYR A 78 16.19 0.95 -2.06
N ASN A 79 15.13 0.24 -2.47
CA ASN A 79 13.75 0.65 -2.21
C ASN A 79 13.43 0.65 -0.71
N ASN A 80 13.89 -0.37 0.03
CA ASN A 80 13.71 -0.45 1.47
C ASN A 80 14.42 0.69 2.20
N LEU A 81 15.61 1.05 1.76
CA LEU A 81 16.35 2.16 2.32
C LEU A 81 15.66 3.51 2.06
N ASN A 82 15.24 3.77 0.81
CA ASN A 82 14.68 5.05 0.39
C ASN A 82 13.21 5.28 0.77
N ASN A 83 12.45 4.24 1.14
CA ASN A 83 11.08 4.37 1.63
C ASN A 83 11.00 4.76 3.12
N PHE A 84 12.08 4.65 3.87
CA PHE A 84 12.20 4.97 5.30
C PHE A 84 11.24 4.23 6.25
N TYR A 85 10.55 3.18 5.80
CA TYR A 85 9.69 2.39 6.68
C TYR A 85 10.46 1.67 7.80
N TRP A 86 11.77 1.50 7.64
CA TRP A 86 12.64 0.97 8.68
C TRP A 86 12.70 1.87 9.93
N PHE A 87 12.30 3.15 9.84
CA PHE A 87 12.15 4.03 11.01
C PHE A 87 11.15 3.48 12.04
N PHE A 88 10.13 2.74 11.60
CA PHE A 88 9.21 2.08 12.52
C PHE A 88 9.83 0.93 13.32
N SER A 89 11.04 0.50 12.97
CA SER A 89 11.85 -0.48 13.71
C SER A 89 12.91 0.18 14.60
N LEU A 90 13.07 1.50 14.56
CA LEU A 90 13.97 2.19 15.46
C LEU A 90 13.48 2.11 16.90
N ASP A 91 14.44 1.99 17.83
CA ASP A 91 14.16 2.19 19.25
C ASP A 91 13.80 3.68 19.49
N LEU A 92 12.80 3.93 20.31
CA LEU A 92 12.43 5.30 20.72
C LEU A 92 13.54 6.04 21.48
N LYS A 93 14.53 5.28 22.01
CA LYS A 93 15.75 5.81 22.64
C LYS A 93 16.87 6.10 21.65
N SER A 94 16.66 5.87 20.34
CA SER A 94 17.62 6.23 19.29
C SER A 94 17.92 7.73 19.31
N SER A 95 19.15 8.09 18.94
CA SER A 95 19.58 9.48 18.85
C SER A 95 18.74 10.26 17.83
N LYS A 96 18.02 11.28 18.32
CA LYS A 96 17.29 12.22 17.45
C LYS A 96 18.28 12.90 16.50
N LYS A 97 19.44 13.33 16.99
CA LYS A 97 20.48 13.99 16.20
C LYS A 97 20.94 13.12 15.04
N ASN A 98 21.24 11.85 15.29
CA ASN A 98 21.66 10.93 14.22
C ASN A 98 20.54 10.65 13.22
N THR A 99 19.28 10.50 13.70
CA THR A 99 18.13 10.32 12.82
C THR A 99 17.92 11.53 11.91
N GLN A 100 18.02 12.73 12.47
CA GLN A 100 17.93 13.99 11.71
C GLN A 100 19.10 14.15 10.73
N LEU A 101 20.30 13.74 11.11
CA LEU A 101 21.48 13.77 10.24
C LEU A 101 21.29 12.83 9.02
N VAL A 102 20.73 11.64 9.22
CA VAL A 102 20.39 10.71 8.12
C VAL A 102 19.43 11.36 7.12
N ILE A 103 18.41 12.06 7.63
CA ILE A 103 17.44 12.78 6.79
C ILE A 103 18.12 13.97 6.10
N LYS A 104 18.89 14.78 6.81
CA LYS A 104 19.64 15.91 6.24
C LYS A 104 20.55 15.45 5.10
N ASN A 105 21.28 14.36 5.30
CA ASN A 105 22.13 13.76 4.27
C ASN A 105 21.31 13.27 3.07
N TRP A 106 20.16 12.61 3.31
CA TRP A 106 19.28 12.20 2.22
C TRP A 106 18.77 13.40 1.42
N ILE A 107 18.33 14.47 2.08
CA ILE A 107 17.85 15.71 1.46
C ILE A 107 18.96 16.31 0.58
N ASN A 108 20.18 16.39 1.09
CA ASN A 108 21.33 16.96 0.34
C ASN A 108 21.61 16.18 -0.95
N HIS A 109 21.49 14.85 -0.93
CA HIS A 109 21.72 14.00 -2.11
C HIS A 109 20.52 13.98 -3.08
N ASN A 110 19.30 14.27 -2.60
CA ASN A 110 18.05 14.09 -3.33
C ASN A 110 17.17 15.35 -3.31
N ASN A 111 17.76 16.54 -3.24
CA ASN A 111 17.03 17.82 -3.19
C ASN A 111 16.25 18.13 -4.47
N LYS A 112 16.61 17.53 -5.60
CA LYS A 112 15.89 17.59 -6.88
C LYS A 112 15.34 16.23 -7.27
N TYR A 113 14.38 16.22 -8.17
CA TYR A 113 13.79 15.00 -8.70
C TYR A 113 14.87 14.05 -9.24
N ASN A 114 14.78 12.81 -8.82
CA ASN A 114 15.58 11.68 -9.30
C ASN A 114 14.67 10.48 -9.55
N ASP A 115 14.75 9.87 -10.71
CA ASP A 115 13.84 8.80 -11.15
C ASP A 115 13.77 7.61 -10.19
N LYS A 116 14.87 7.30 -9.50
CA LYS A 116 14.95 6.17 -8.57
C LYS A 116 14.44 6.56 -7.17
N SER A 117 15.06 7.57 -6.55
CA SER A 117 14.74 7.94 -5.17
C SER A 117 13.40 8.68 -5.02
N TRP A 118 12.88 9.28 -6.10
CA TRP A 118 11.59 9.95 -6.15
C TRP A 118 10.50 9.12 -6.85
N SER A 119 10.69 7.81 -7.00
CA SER A 119 9.58 6.98 -7.51
C SER A 119 8.36 7.16 -6.61
N PHE A 120 7.18 7.09 -7.23
CA PHE A 120 5.92 7.52 -6.63
C PHE A 120 5.65 6.82 -5.28
N ASP A 121 5.78 5.49 -5.24
CA ASP A 121 5.53 4.68 -4.05
C ASP A 121 6.56 4.92 -2.94
N LEU A 122 7.86 5.08 -3.28
CA LEU A 122 8.91 5.37 -2.30
C LEU A 122 8.70 6.75 -1.68
N THR A 123 8.35 7.76 -2.50
CA THR A 123 8.10 9.12 -2.04
C THR A 123 6.92 9.16 -1.07
N ALA A 124 5.82 8.50 -1.40
CA ALA A 124 4.66 8.44 -0.54
C ALA A 124 4.95 7.75 0.81
N LYS A 125 5.64 6.62 0.78
CA LYS A 125 6.04 5.88 1.98
C LYS A 125 6.99 6.69 2.86
N ARG A 126 7.96 7.37 2.25
CA ARG A 126 8.92 8.22 2.96
C ARG A 126 8.27 9.38 3.68
N ILE A 127 7.34 10.10 3.04
CA ILE A 127 6.57 11.16 3.68
C ILE A 127 5.84 10.62 4.91
N ILE A 128 5.13 9.49 4.76
CA ILE A 128 4.43 8.85 5.88
C ILE A 128 5.41 8.48 6.99
N ALA A 129 6.55 7.88 6.65
CA ALA A 129 7.55 7.47 7.63
C ALA A 129 8.15 8.64 8.41
N TRP A 130 8.50 9.73 7.70
CA TRP A 130 9.09 10.90 8.34
C TRP A 130 8.11 11.61 9.26
N LEU A 131 6.87 11.83 8.81
CA LEU A 131 5.85 12.50 9.62
C LEU A 131 5.40 11.65 10.82
N SER A 132 5.21 10.33 10.62
CA SER A 132 4.77 9.45 11.70
C SER A 132 5.83 9.19 12.78
N ASN A 133 7.11 9.39 12.47
CA ASN A 133 8.20 9.25 13.44
C ASN A 133 8.72 10.63 13.92
N HIS A 134 7.86 11.65 13.98
CA HIS A 134 8.22 13.04 14.31
C HIS A 134 9.05 13.17 15.59
N ASN A 135 8.86 12.30 16.58
CA ASN A 135 9.64 12.29 17.81
C ASN A 135 11.15 12.14 17.56
N LEU A 136 11.54 11.40 16.52
CA LEU A 136 12.93 11.18 16.14
C LEU A 136 13.37 12.10 15.00
N THR A 137 12.44 12.41 14.08
CA THR A 137 12.76 13.11 12.83
C THR A 137 12.65 14.62 12.91
N TYR A 138 11.85 15.16 13.83
CA TYR A 138 11.50 16.59 13.85
C TYR A 138 11.63 17.26 15.22
N GLU A 139 11.43 16.55 16.33
CA GLU A 139 11.51 17.17 17.65
C GLU A 139 12.93 17.56 18.05
N ASN A 140 13.06 18.72 18.70
CA ASN A 140 14.30 19.26 19.24
C ASN A 140 15.41 19.46 18.18
N CYS A 141 15.04 19.69 16.92
CA CYS A 141 15.97 20.07 15.87
C CYS A 141 16.15 21.59 15.78
N ASP A 142 17.21 22.03 15.10
CA ASP A 142 17.45 23.45 14.81
C ASP A 142 16.49 23.98 13.72
N GLU A 143 16.34 25.29 13.63
CA GLU A 143 15.42 25.94 12.70
C GLU A 143 15.86 25.75 11.22
N GLU A 144 17.16 25.65 10.93
CA GLU A 144 17.63 25.37 9.56
C GLU A 144 17.15 24.01 9.09
N TYR A 145 17.31 22.98 9.93
CA TYR A 145 16.82 21.63 9.62
C TYR A 145 15.31 21.59 9.47
N LYS A 146 14.54 22.23 10.39
CA LYS A 146 13.08 22.31 10.30
C LYS A 146 12.64 22.87 8.95
N ASN A 147 13.25 23.96 8.51
CA ASN A 147 12.93 24.59 7.24
C ASN A 147 13.22 23.62 6.07
N HIS A 148 14.40 22.98 6.04
CA HIS A 148 14.74 22.01 5.00
C HIS A 148 13.80 20.81 5.00
N PHE A 149 13.44 20.30 6.16
CA PHE A 149 12.50 19.19 6.32
C PHE A 149 11.11 19.56 5.77
N ASN A 150 10.54 20.69 6.22
CA ASN A 150 9.22 21.15 5.80
C ASN A 150 9.16 21.43 4.29
N VAL A 151 10.19 22.10 3.77
CA VAL A 151 10.35 22.35 2.32
C VAL A 151 10.34 21.02 1.55
N MET A 152 11.10 20.03 2.00
CA MET A 152 11.22 18.75 1.32
C MET A 152 9.91 17.95 1.37
N ILE A 153 9.21 17.94 2.51
CA ILE A 153 7.90 17.27 2.62
C ILE A 153 6.89 17.87 1.63
N GLN A 154 6.75 19.21 1.61
CA GLN A 154 5.79 19.86 0.72
C GLN A 154 6.17 19.70 -0.76
N LYS A 155 7.47 19.80 -1.08
CA LYS A 155 8.00 19.59 -2.43
C LYS A 155 7.70 18.17 -2.95
N GLN A 156 7.92 17.16 -2.12
CA GLN A 156 7.60 15.77 -2.45
C GLN A 156 6.07 15.57 -2.58
N THR A 157 5.26 16.21 -1.73
CA THR A 157 3.80 16.16 -1.82
C THR A 157 3.29 16.79 -3.11
N ASN A 158 3.84 17.94 -3.50
CA ASN A 158 3.53 18.57 -4.78
C ASN A 158 3.90 17.66 -5.97
N HIS A 159 5.04 16.96 -5.87
CA HIS A 159 5.43 15.94 -6.86
C HIS A 159 4.39 14.81 -6.93
N LEU A 160 3.98 14.23 -5.80
CA LEU A 160 2.95 13.19 -5.78
C LEU A 160 1.64 13.64 -6.44
N ILE A 161 1.15 14.84 -6.13
CA ILE A 161 -0.07 15.40 -6.72
C ILE A 161 0.05 15.50 -8.25
N ASN A 162 1.19 15.95 -8.77
CA ASN A 162 1.42 16.04 -10.21
C ASN A 162 1.49 14.67 -10.91
N GLU A 163 1.96 13.64 -10.20
CA GLU A 163 2.24 12.32 -10.78
C GLU A 163 1.16 11.26 -10.49
N ILE A 164 0.25 11.50 -9.54
CA ILE A 164 -0.70 10.48 -9.05
C ILE A 164 -1.61 9.90 -10.14
N ASN A 165 -2.02 10.73 -11.10
CA ASN A 165 -2.87 10.27 -12.21
C ASN A 165 -2.10 9.37 -13.21
N LYS A 166 -0.78 9.41 -13.19
CA LYS A 166 0.11 8.65 -14.08
C LYS A 166 0.58 7.34 -13.46
N SER A 167 0.39 7.14 -12.15
CA SER A 167 0.63 5.85 -11.53
C SER A 167 -0.33 4.81 -12.11
N GLU A 168 0.19 3.70 -12.59
CA GLU A 168 -0.61 2.60 -13.16
C GLU A 168 -1.21 1.73 -12.05
N LEU A 169 -0.52 1.62 -10.92
CA LEU A 169 -0.93 0.77 -9.81
C LEU A 169 -1.87 1.53 -8.88
N VAL A 170 -3.06 0.99 -8.70
CA VAL A 170 -4.08 1.59 -7.82
C VAL A 170 -3.64 1.54 -6.36
N ASP A 171 -2.95 0.49 -5.95
CA ASP A 171 -2.41 0.35 -4.60
C ASP A 171 -1.41 1.48 -4.28
N ASP A 172 -0.54 1.84 -5.24
CA ASP A 172 0.38 2.96 -5.09
C ASP A 172 -0.37 4.30 -5.02
N LYS A 173 -1.45 4.46 -5.80
CA LYS A 173 -2.32 5.65 -5.71
C LYS A 173 -2.95 5.79 -4.33
N LEU A 174 -3.35 4.69 -3.70
CA LEU A 174 -3.92 4.71 -2.36
C LEU A 174 -2.87 5.14 -1.32
N ILE A 175 -1.63 4.63 -1.41
CA ILE A 175 -0.53 5.07 -0.53
C ILE A 175 -0.24 6.55 -0.74
N GLY A 176 -0.16 7.00 -2.01
CA GLY A 176 0.04 8.40 -2.36
C GLY A 176 -1.06 9.30 -1.81
N CYS A 177 -2.31 8.86 -1.93
CA CYS A 177 -3.47 9.54 -1.39
C CYS A 177 -3.41 9.67 0.14
N ALA A 178 -3.08 8.59 0.84
CA ALA A 178 -2.88 8.58 2.29
C ALA A 178 -1.76 9.55 2.71
N SER A 179 -0.65 9.58 1.98
CA SER A 179 0.46 10.50 2.22
C SER A 179 0.05 11.97 2.06
N ILE A 180 -0.69 12.31 0.98
CA ILE A 180 -1.18 13.66 0.73
C ILE A 180 -2.15 14.11 1.82
N ILE A 181 -3.08 13.23 2.25
CA ILE A 181 -4.00 13.50 3.35
C ILE A 181 -3.22 13.76 4.64
N LEU A 182 -2.24 12.91 4.96
CA LEU A 182 -1.43 13.07 6.16
C LEU A 182 -0.71 14.43 6.18
N VAL A 183 -0.12 14.87 5.07
CA VAL A 183 0.50 16.20 4.97
C VAL A 183 -0.54 17.29 5.18
N GLY A 184 -1.74 17.17 4.59
CA GLY A 184 -2.82 18.14 4.78
C GLY A 184 -3.36 18.21 6.22
N LEU A 185 -3.20 17.14 7.01
CA LEU A 185 -3.52 17.12 8.44
C LEU A 185 -2.38 17.70 9.28
N CYS A 186 -1.13 17.42 8.91
CA CYS A 186 0.04 17.81 9.68
C CYS A 186 0.38 19.30 9.61
N TYR A 187 0.05 19.98 8.52
CA TYR A 187 0.45 21.38 8.31
C TYR A 187 -0.75 22.31 8.34
N GLN A 188 -0.60 23.43 9.06
CA GLN A 188 -1.59 24.50 9.08
C GLN A 188 -1.81 25.04 7.65
N ASP A 189 -3.06 25.42 7.34
CA ASP A 189 -3.46 26.02 6.06
C ASP A 189 -3.27 25.18 4.79
N GLU A 190 -2.87 23.93 4.90
CA GLU A 190 -2.76 23.02 3.76
C GLU A 190 -4.08 22.30 3.40
N LYS A 191 -5.22 23.02 3.57
CA LYS A 191 -6.57 22.52 3.20
C LYS A 191 -6.64 22.01 1.76
N LYS A 192 -5.82 22.55 0.84
CA LYS A 192 -5.73 22.09 -0.54
C LYS A 192 -5.28 20.61 -0.65
N TYR A 193 -4.30 20.18 0.17
CA TYR A 193 -3.84 18.79 0.19
C TYR A 193 -4.91 17.87 0.76
N LEU A 194 -5.54 18.30 1.85
CA LEU A 194 -6.58 17.52 2.51
C LEU A 194 -7.79 17.32 1.60
N SER A 195 -8.28 18.39 0.97
CA SER A 195 -9.43 18.32 0.06
C SER A 195 -9.10 17.51 -1.21
N PHE A 196 -7.90 17.71 -1.79
CA PHE A 196 -7.44 16.93 -2.93
C PHE A 196 -7.35 15.43 -2.59
N GLY A 197 -6.68 15.09 -1.49
CA GLY A 197 -6.51 13.71 -1.04
C GLY A 197 -7.84 13.03 -0.74
N SER A 198 -8.76 13.69 -0.02
CA SER A 198 -10.09 13.14 0.31
C SER A 198 -10.95 12.89 -0.93
N ASN A 199 -10.96 13.83 -1.88
CA ASN A 199 -11.69 13.68 -3.14
C ASN A 199 -11.13 12.53 -3.99
N LEU A 200 -9.79 12.41 -4.02
CA LEU A 200 -9.12 11.33 -4.74
C LEU A 200 -9.40 9.98 -4.08
N LEU A 201 -9.36 9.90 -2.75
CA LEU A 201 -9.69 8.68 -2.00
C LEU A 201 -11.11 8.20 -2.32
N LYS A 202 -12.09 9.11 -2.34
CA LYS A 202 -13.45 8.83 -2.76
C LYS A 202 -13.54 8.32 -4.20
N LYS A 203 -12.73 8.90 -5.11
CA LYS A 203 -12.67 8.45 -6.51
C LYS A 203 -12.06 7.06 -6.64
N ILE A 204 -10.98 6.78 -5.91
CA ILE A 204 -10.30 5.48 -5.89
C ILE A 204 -11.28 4.39 -5.43
N SER A 205 -11.98 4.59 -4.30
CA SER A 205 -12.93 3.60 -3.80
C SER A 205 -14.03 3.29 -4.82
N LYS A 206 -14.64 4.30 -5.45
CA LYS A 206 -15.65 4.11 -6.49
C LYS A 206 -15.17 3.35 -7.73
N ILE A 207 -13.91 3.53 -8.12
CA ILE A 207 -13.34 2.86 -9.29
C ILE A 207 -12.99 1.41 -8.97
N THR A 208 -12.46 1.13 -7.78
CA THR A 208 -11.82 -0.14 -7.44
C THR A 208 -12.70 -1.12 -6.68
N LEU A 209 -13.73 -0.63 -6.00
CA LEU A 209 -14.66 -1.45 -5.25
C LEU A 209 -15.96 -1.66 -6.05
N ASP A 210 -16.59 -2.81 -5.84
CA ASP A 210 -17.93 -3.09 -6.34
C ASP A 210 -19.00 -2.43 -5.44
N ASN A 211 -20.28 -2.69 -5.73
CA ASN A 211 -21.38 -2.11 -4.98
C ASN A 211 -21.49 -2.63 -3.53
N TYR A 212 -20.81 -3.72 -3.21
CA TYR A 212 -20.75 -4.33 -1.89
C TYR A 212 -19.44 -4.02 -1.16
N GLY A 213 -18.58 -3.16 -1.74
CA GLY A 213 -17.31 -2.76 -1.17
C GLY A 213 -16.21 -3.82 -1.27
N PHE A 214 -16.39 -4.85 -2.10
CA PHE A 214 -15.32 -5.80 -2.38
C PHE A 214 -14.46 -5.32 -3.57
N PRO A 215 -13.13 -5.57 -3.59
CA PRO A 215 -12.30 -5.18 -4.72
C PRO A 215 -12.75 -5.84 -6.03
N LYS A 216 -12.90 -5.05 -7.10
CA LYS A 216 -13.23 -5.54 -8.44
C LYS A 216 -12.19 -6.51 -9.00
N SER A 217 -10.98 -6.49 -8.47
CA SER A 217 -9.93 -7.50 -8.75
C SER A 217 -10.23 -8.87 -8.13
N ARG A 218 -11.20 -8.95 -7.23
CA ARG A 218 -11.49 -10.09 -6.38
C ARG A 218 -10.32 -10.53 -5.50
N SER A 219 -9.29 -9.68 -5.35
CA SER A 219 -8.12 -9.98 -4.54
C SER A 219 -8.39 -9.75 -3.06
N ILE A 220 -8.29 -10.82 -2.25
CA ILE A 220 -8.41 -10.78 -0.80
C ILE A 220 -7.25 -9.97 -0.18
N LYS A 221 -6.04 -10.10 -0.75
CA LYS A 221 -4.88 -9.29 -0.33
C LYS A 221 -5.16 -7.79 -0.51
N GLN A 222 -5.79 -7.40 -1.61
CA GLN A 222 -6.15 -6.02 -1.89
C GLN A 222 -7.27 -5.51 -0.97
N LEU A 223 -8.27 -6.34 -0.65
CA LEU A 223 -9.30 -6.03 0.34
C LEU A 223 -8.67 -5.64 1.69
N ILE A 224 -7.78 -6.50 2.21
CA ILE A 224 -7.12 -6.27 3.49
C ILE A 224 -6.21 -5.03 3.43
N PHE A 225 -5.51 -4.84 2.32
CA PHE A 225 -4.66 -3.68 2.09
C PHE A 225 -5.47 -2.37 2.10
N TYR A 226 -6.62 -2.34 1.43
CA TYR A 226 -7.50 -1.16 1.42
C TYR A 226 -8.06 -0.89 2.81
N LEU A 227 -8.57 -1.91 3.50
CA LEU A 227 -9.07 -1.73 4.86
C LEU A 227 -8.01 -1.15 5.79
N LYS A 228 -6.75 -1.62 5.70
CA LYS A 228 -5.63 -1.08 6.48
C LYS A 228 -5.42 0.42 6.27
N TYR A 229 -5.38 0.87 5.01
CA TYR A 229 -5.14 2.27 4.71
C TYR A 229 -6.33 3.17 5.03
N PHE A 230 -7.56 2.70 4.78
CA PHE A 230 -8.76 3.46 5.16
C PHE A 230 -8.88 3.63 6.67
N VAL A 231 -8.64 2.57 7.45
CA VAL A 231 -8.59 2.64 8.92
C VAL A 231 -7.49 3.59 9.37
N LEU A 232 -6.29 3.51 8.80
CA LEU A 232 -5.18 4.39 9.13
C LEU A 232 -5.52 5.86 8.88
N ILE A 233 -6.07 6.18 7.71
CA ILE A 233 -6.50 7.54 7.36
C ILE A 233 -7.56 8.03 8.34
N ARG A 234 -8.55 7.21 8.66
CA ARG A 234 -9.60 7.54 9.62
C ARG A 234 -9.03 7.87 11.00
N GLU A 235 -8.09 7.06 11.49
CA GLU A 235 -7.48 7.30 12.80
C GLU A 235 -6.63 8.59 12.80
N TRP A 236 -5.98 8.94 11.70
CA TRP A 236 -5.31 10.24 11.56
C TRP A 236 -6.27 11.42 11.64
N PHE A 237 -7.43 11.35 10.97
CA PHE A 237 -8.48 12.37 11.11
C PHE A 237 -8.96 12.48 12.55
N LYS A 238 -9.17 11.35 13.22
CA LYS A 238 -9.61 11.28 14.61
C LYS A 238 -8.58 11.89 15.56
N GLU A 239 -7.30 11.53 15.45
CA GLU A 239 -6.22 12.08 16.27
C GLU A 239 -6.04 13.59 16.04
N SER A 240 -6.17 14.06 14.80
CA SER A 240 -6.06 15.48 14.46
C SER A 240 -7.29 16.30 14.81
N GLN A 241 -8.35 15.68 15.33
CA GLN A 241 -9.63 16.32 15.71
C GLN A 241 -10.33 17.03 14.53
N ILE A 242 -10.07 16.56 13.29
CA ILE A 242 -10.73 17.04 12.07
C ILE A 242 -11.89 16.11 11.73
N ASN A 243 -13.00 16.67 11.25
CA ASN A 243 -14.18 15.90 10.87
C ASN A 243 -13.83 14.84 9.83
N ILE A 244 -14.21 13.60 10.13
CA ILE A 244 -14.00 12.46 9.25
C ILE A 244 -15.00 12.55 8.08
N PRO A 245 -14.56 12.53 6.81
CA PRO A 245 -15.46 12.48 5.68
C PRO A 245 -16.29 11.18 5.68
N GLU A 246 -17.62 11.31 5.56
CA GLU A 246 -18.58 10.20 5.64
C GLU A 246 -18.21 9.00 4.74
N HIS A 247 -17.75 9.25 3.51
CA HIS A 247 -17.35 8.19 2.59
C HIS A 247 -16.21 7.30 3.11
N ILE A 248 -15.41 7.77 4.08
CA ILE A 248 -14.35 6.96 4.71
C ILE A 248 -14.98 5.92 5.63
N ASP A 249 -15.90 6.35 6.49
CA ASP A 249 -16.60 5.44 7.41
C ASP A 249 -17.46 4.43 6.64
N GLU A 250 -18.15 4.87 5.59
CA GLU A 250 -18.92 4.00 4.69
C GLU A 250 -18.01 2.95 4.02
N THR A 251 -16.88 3.37 3.47
CA THR A 251 -15.93 2.44 2.82
C THR A 251 -15.35 1.43 3.83
N ILE A 252 -15.01 1.87 5.04
CA ILE A 252 -14.51 0.99 6.11
C ILE A 252 -15.59 -0.04 6.50
N TYR A 253 -16.84 0.38 6.57
CA TYR A 253 -17.94 -0.52 6.89
C TYR A 253 -18.03 -1.68 5.89
N TYR A 254 -18.06 -1.40 4.59
CA TYR A 254 -18.15 -2.44 3.57
C TYR A 254 -16.87 -3.29 3.46
N LEU A 255 -15.69 -2.67 3.46
CA LEU A 255 -14.42 -3.41 3.48
C LEU A 255 -14.30 -4.30 4.73
N GLY A 256 -14.80 -3.82 5.87
CA GLY A 256 -14.83 -4.56 7.13
C GLY A 256 -15.73 -5.78 7.08
N GLN A 257 -16.89 -5.68 6.44
CA GLN A 257 -17.76 -6.84 6.20
C GLN A 257 -17.06 -7.89 5.33
N GLY A 258 -16.42 -7.47 4.23
CA GLY A 258 -15.62 -8.35 3.40
C GLY A 258 -14.48 -9.02 4.18
N TYR A 259 -13.79 -8.27 5.05
CA TYR A 259 -12.74 -8.80 5.92
C TYR A 259 -13.28 -9.82 6.95
N ALA A 260 -14.43 -9.53 7.56
CA ALA A 260 -15.09 -10.47 8.47
C ALA A 260 -15.42 -11.78 7.75
N PHE A 261 -15.90 -11.70 6.51
CA PHE A 261 -16.24 -12.85 5.68
C PHE A 261 -15.00 -13.69 5.36
N VAL A 262 -13.93 -13.11 4.78
CA VAL A 262 -12.77 -13.87 4.28
C VAL A 262 -11.77 -14.26 5.37
N TRP A 263 -11.81 -13.63 6.54
CA TRP A 263 -10.82 -13.88 7.60
C TRP A 263 -11.44 -14.15 8.98
N GLN A 264 -12.20 -13.19 9.54
CA GLN A 264 -12.63 -13.30 10.94
C GLN A 264 -13.52 -14.51 11.21
N ASN A 265 -14.33 -14.89 10.23
CA ASN A 265 -15.20 -16.07 10.34
C ASN A 265 -14.44 -17.39 10.19
N ILE A 266 -13.31 -17.40 9.48
CA ILE A 266 -12.56 -18.63 9.13
C ILE A 266 -11.34 -18.80 10.04
N LYS A 267 -10.65 -17.70 10.38
CA LYS A 267 -9.35 -17.67 11.10
C LYS A 267 -8.24 -18.46 10.38
N SER A 268 -8.31 -18.49 9.04
CA SER A 268 -7.31 -19.10 8.17
C SER A 268 -7.27 -18.31 6.86
N ASP A 269 -6.08 -18.14 6.28
CA ASP A 269 -5.95 -17.51 4.96
C ASP A 269 -6.54 -18.44 3.89
N ILE A 270 -7.48 -17.93 3.09
CA ILE A 270 -7.96 -18.59 1.86
C ILE A 270 -7.13 -18.13 0.68
N LEU A 271 -6.62 -19.07 -0.12
CA LEU A 271 -5.55 -18.81 -1.07
C LEU A 271 -6.06 -18.64 -2.51
N TYR A 272 -6.95 -17.64 -2.70
CA TYR A 272 -7.50 -17.26 -3.99
C TYR A 272 -6.93 -15.94 -4.49
N ASN A 273 -6.87 -15.77 -5.78
CA ASN A 273 -6.76 -14.48 -6.51
C ASN A 273 -5.75 -13.48 -5.91
N GLY A 274 -4.49 -13.86 -5.95
CA GLY A 274 -3.39 -13.02 -5.48
C GLY A 274 -3.12 -13.11 -3.99
N ASN A 275 -3.88 -13.90 -3.22
CA ASN A 275 -3.66 -14.07 -1.78
C ASN A 275 -2.58 -15.10 -1.47
N ASN A 276 -1.97 -14.95 -0.31
CA ASN A 276 -0.98 -15.88 0.23
C ASN A 276 -1.10 -15.95 1.76
N ILE A 277 -0.37 -16.86 2.37
CA ILE A 277 -0.33 -16.99 3.83
C ILE A 277 0.22 -15.68 4.42
N SER A 278 -0.59 -14.98 5.19
CA SER A 278 -0.27 -13.64 5.69
C SER A 278 -0.34 -13.49 7.20
N ASN A 279 -1.02 -14.40 7.91
CA ASN A 279 -1.33 -14.29 9.33
C ASN A 279 -1.82 -12.89 9.73
N ASN A 280 -3.13 -12.67 9.62
CA ASN A 280 -3.75 -11.37 9.91
C ASN A 280 -4.14 -11.16 11.38
N ASP A 281 -3.71 -12.03 12.33
CA ASP A 281 -4.03 -11.90 13.75
C ASP A 281 -3.59 -10.57 14.34
N ASN A 282 -2.41 -10.09 13.96
CA ASN A 282 -1.92 -8.78 14.42
C ASN A 282 -2.82 -7.64 13.94
N PHE A 283 -3.33 -7.72 12.71
CA PHE A 283 -4.26 -6.73 12.19
C PHE A 283 -5.63 -6.84 12.87
N ASP A 284 -6.12 -8.04 13.11
CA ASP A 284 -7.37 -8.28 13.84
C ASP A 284 -7.29 -7.71 15.27
N ASN A 285 -6.17 -7.93 15.96
CA ASN A 285 -5.91 -7.37 17.29
C ASN A 285 -5.79 -5.84 17.26
N TYR A 286 -5.21 -5.27 16.21
CA TYR A 286 -5.16 -3.83 16.01
C TYR A 286 -6.56 -3.23 15.84
N LEU A 287 -7.40 -3.82 15.01
CA LEU A 287 -8.80 -3.41 14.82
C LEU A 287 -9.58 -3.47 16.13
N LYS A 288 -9.43 -4.54 16.90
CA LYS A 288 -10.09 -4.69 18.21
C LYS A 288 -9.69 -3.60 19.19
N ARG A 289 -8.40 -3.24 19.25
CA ARG A 289 -7.91 -2.15 20.13
C ARG A 289 -8.50 -0.80 19.76
N LEU A 290 -8.75 -0.56 18.48
CA LEU A 290 -9.38 0.67 17.99
C LEU A 290 -10.90 0.64 18.09
N GLY A 291 -11.50 -0.47 18.55
CA GLY A 291 -12.94 -0.61 18.72
C GLY A 291 -13.70 -1.01 17.47
N TYR A 292 -13.02 -1.39 16.39
CA TYR A 292 -13.67 -1.88 15.18
C TYR A 292 -14.24 -3.29 15.41
N LYS A 293 -15.52 -3.45 15.08
CA LYS A 293 -16.25 -4.72 15.14
C LYS A 293 -16.98 -4.92 13.82
N PHE A 294 -16.47 -5.84 13.01
CA PHE A 294 -17.13 -6.21 11.77
C PHE A 294 -17.88 -7.53 11.92
N LYS A 295 -18.98 -7.65 11.23
CA LYS A 295 -19.78 -8.88 11.15
C LYS A 295 -20.20 -9.09 9.70
N ASN A 296 -20.23 -10.33 9.27
CA ASN A 296 -20.81 -10.71 8.01
C ASN A 296 -21.46 -12.09 8.18
N GLU A 297 -22.73 -12.18 7.91
CA GLU A 297 -23.54 -13.40 8.00
C GLU A 297 -23.90 -13.96 6.61
N ASN A 298 -23.49 -13.26 5.54
CA ASN A 298 -23.72 -13.73 4.19
C ASN A 298 -22.86 -14.96 3.90
N GLN A 299 -23.36 -15.83 3.04
CA GLN A 299 -22.62 -17.01 2.56
C GLN A 299 -21.87 -16.74 1.24
N ASP A 300 -22.20 -15.63 0.57
CA ASP A 300 -21.60 -15.21 -0.70
C ASP A 300 -21.19 -13.74 -0.63
N VAL A 301 -19.90 -13.47 -0.84
CA VAL A 301 -19.35 -12.11 -0.92
C VAL A 301 -18.19 -12.07 -1.93
N GLY A 302 -18.21 -11.12 -2.86
CA GLY A 302 -17.14 -10.89 -3.83
C GLY A 302 -16.89 -12.08 -4.77
N GLY A 303 -17.93 -12.94 -4.97
CA GLY A 303 -17.84 -14.15 -5.77
C GLY A 303 -17.17 -15.34 -5.06
N TYR A 304 -17.06 -15.28 -3.74
CA TYR A 304 -16.64 -16.40 -2.90
C TYR A 304 -17.80 -16.91 -2.07
N ILE A 305 -17.96 -18.22 -1.97
CA ILE A 305 -18.90 -18.88 -1.06
C ILE A 305 -18.15 -19.48 0.11
N ILE A 306 -18.69 -19.33 1.31
CA ILE A 306 -18.19 -19.95 2.53
C ILE A 306 -19.31 -20.70 3.21
N LEU A 307 -19.19 -22.01 3.28
CA LEU A 307 -20.08 -22.90 4.01
C LEU A 307 -19.34 -23.44 5.22
N LYS A 308 -19.88 -23.20 6.41
CA LYS A 308 -19.21 -23.55 7.65
C LYS A 308 -20.16 -24.25 8.63
N ASN A 309 -19.68 -25.31 9.24
CA ASN A 309 -20.25 -25.91 10.42
C ASN A 309 -19.22 -25.89 11.58
N LYS A 310 -19.51 -26.58 12.69
CA LYS A 310 -18.63 -26.61 13.87
C LYS A 310 -17.24 -27.19 13.60
N LYS A 311 -17.08 -28.06 12.62
CA LYS A 311 -15.82 -28.81 12.37
C LYS A 311 -15.19 -28.48 11.02
N ILE A 312 -16.01 -28.20 10.02
CA ILE A 312 -15.56 -28.07 8.62
C ILE A 312 -15.97 -26.71 8.09
N CYS A 313 -15.05 -26.07 7.39
CA CYS A 313 -15.29 -24.88 6.57
C CYS A 313 -14.90 -25.21 5.13
N LEU A 314 -15.85 -25.09 4.21
CA LEU A 314 -15.65 -25.16 2.76
C LEU A 314 -15.68 -23.75 2.23
N THR A 315 -14.69 -23.37 1.45
CA THR A 315 -14.67 -22.13 0.69
C THR A 315 -14.56 -22.45 -0.78
N MET A 316 -15.19 -21.62 -1.64
CA MET A 316 -15.20 -21.87 -3.08
C MET A 316 -15.18 -20.55 -3.86
N ASP A 317 -14.41 -20.51 -4.95
CA ASP A 317 -14.43 -19.40 -5.91
C ASP A 317 -15.49 -19.65 -6.98
N VAL A 318 -16.61 -18.92 -6.89
CA VAL A 318 -17.77 -19.07 -7.81
C VAL A 318 -18.01 -17.83 -8.67
N GLY A 319 -17.20 -16.79 -8.49
CA GLY A 319 -17.39 -15.55 -9.21
C GLY A 319 -16.80 -15.56 -10.61
N SER A 320 -17.30 -14.67 -11.45
CA SER A 320 -16.74 -14.43 -12.79
C SER A 320 -15.34 -13.84 -12.71
N SER A 321 -14.56 -14.04 -13.77
CA SER A 321 -13.23 -13.42 -13.90
C SER A 321 -13.35 -11.89 -13.84
N PRO A 322 -12.41 -11.20 -13.17
CA PRO A 322 -12.35 -9.74 -13.18
C PRO A 322 -12.17 -9.18 -14.58
N ASN A 323 -12.65 -7.98 -14.82
CA ASN A 323 -12.34 -7.21 -16.02
C ASN A 323 -10.81 -7.08 -16.20
N SER A 324 -10.33 -7.02 -17.43
CA SER A 324 -8.90 -6.93 -17.78
C SER A 324 -8.14 -5.84 -17.03
N ALA A 325 -8.79 -4.70 -16.74
CA ALA A 325 -8.21 -3.63 -15.94
C ALA A 325 -7.88 -4.02 -14.50
N PHE A 326 -8.49 -5.08 -13.96
CA PHE A 326 -8.35 -5.54 -12.58
C PHE A 326 -7.78 -6.96 -12.47
N SER A 327 -7.43 -7.63 -13.59
CA SER A 327 -7.06 -9.05 -13.61
C SER A 327 -5.56 -9.34 -13.44
N LYS A 328 -4.75 -8.32 -13.13
CA LYS A 328 -3.27 -8.45 -13.10
C LYS A 328 -2.76 -9.60 -12.24
N ASP A 329 -3.35 -9.82 -11.08
CA ASP A 329 -2.96 -10.83 -10.10
C ASP A 329 -4.01 -11.98 -9.99
N TYR A 330 -4.94 -12.04 -10.95
CA TYR A 330 -5.96 -13.07 -11.01
C TYR A 330 -5.35 -14.43 -11.37
N GLN A 331 -5.88 -15.50 -10.79
CA GLN A 331 -5.43 -16.89 -11.00
C GLN A 331 -6.52 -17.72 -11.66
N SER A 332 -6.13 -18.72 -12.44
CA SER A 332 -7.06 -19.62 -13.16
C SER A 332 -7.67 -20.65 -12.20
N GLY A 333 -8.41 -20.17 -11.21
CA GLY A 333 -9.01 -20.97 -10.15
C GLY A 333 -10.54 -20.97 -10.15
N ALA A 334 -11.19 -20.84 -11.33
CA ALA A 334 -12.65 -20.92 -11.40
C ALA A 334 -13.16 -22.23 -10.79
N LEU A 335 -14.15 -22.14 -9.89
CA LEU A 335 -14.68 -23.25 -9.12
C LEU A 335 -13.67 -23.97 -8.22
N SER A 336 -12.48 -23.37 -8.00
CA SER A 336 -11.54 -23.93 -7.03
C SER A 336 -12.11 -23.82 -5.60
N PHE A 337 -11.75 -24.78 -4.75
CA PHE A 337 -12.25 -24.85 -3.40
C PHE A 337 -11.14 -25.16 -2.40
N GLU A 338 -11.36 -24.78 -1.15
CA GLU A 338 -10.51 -25.17 -0.03
C GLU A 338 -11.36 -25.78 1.07
N VAL A 339 -10.82 -26.78 1.77
CA VAL A 339 -11.47 -27.45 2.89
C VAL A 339 -10.59 -27.29 4.13
N ILE A 340 -11.16 -26.72 5.17
CA ILE A 340 -10.52 -26.51 6.46
C ILE A 340 -11.27 -27.32 7.51
N SER A 341 -10.59 -28.19 8.24
CA SER A 341 -11.15 -28.98 9.33
C SER A 341 -10.39 -28.72 10.61
N ASN A 342 -11.10 -28.37 11.69
CA ASN A 342 -10.52 -28.06 12.99
C ASN A 342 -9.31 -27.10 12.90
N GLY A 343 -9.43 -26.05 12.05
CA GLY A 343 -8.36 -25.05 11.83
C GLY A 343 -7.19 -25.51 10.96
N LYS A 344 -7.20 -26.74 10.44
CA LYS A 344 -6.16 -27.25 9.52
C LYS A 344 -6.71 -27.39 8.11
N LYS A 345 -5.95 -26.95 7.11
CA LYS A 345 -6.29 -27.14 5.70
C LYS A 345 -6.11 -28.61 5.30
N LEU A 346 -7.19 -29.22 4.81
CA LEU A 346 -7.18 -30.56 4.19
C LEU A 346 -7.00 -30.47 2.67
N ILE A 347 -7.64 -29.48 2.05
CA ILE A 347 -7.50 -29.16 0.61
C ILE A 347 -7.17 -27.68 0.55
N SER A 348 -6.15 -27.30 -0.23
CA SER A 348 -5.68 -25.93 -0.35
C SER A 348 -5.18 -25.65 -1.75
N ASN A 349 -5.42 -24.43 -2.23
CA ASN A 349 -4.72 -23.88 -3.38
C ASN A 349 -3.24 -23.58 -3.02
N CYS A 350 -2.38 -23.40 -4.02
CA CYS A 350 -0.97 -23.13 -3.80
C CYS A 350 -0.65 -21.71 -3.32
N GLY A 351 -1.61 -20.76 -3.39
CA GLY A 351 -1.39 -19.35 -3.13
C GLY A 351 -0.67 -18.64 -4.28
N TYR A 352 -0.20 -17.42 -4.04
CA TYR A 352 0.37 -16.54 -5.05
C TYR A 352 1.82 -16.17 -4.74
N HIS A 353 2.73 -16.43 -5.67
CA HIS A 353 4.18 -16.34 -5.48
C HIS A 353 4.87 -15.28 -6.35
N LYS A 354 4.31 -14.08 -6.45
CA LYS A 354 4.81 -12.99 -7.31
C LYS A 354 6.28 -12.63 -7.08
N GLU A 355 6.73 -12.65 -5.84
CA GLU A 355 8.03 -12.10 -5.44
C GLU A 355 9.16 -13.13 -5.38
N SER A 356 8.87 -14.42 -5.45
CA SER A 356 9.86 -15.45 -5.19
C SER A 356 10.60 -15.92 -6.44
N ASN A 357 9.90 -16.07 -7.58
CA ASN A 357 10.49 -16.53 -8.85
C ASN A 357 9.48 -16.35 -9.98
N ILE A 358 9.95 -16.01 -11.19
CA ILE A 358 9.10 -15.85 -12.38
C ILE A 358 8.35 -17.15 -12.71
N LYS A 359 9.04 -18.30 -12.68
CA LYS A 359 8.42 -19.61 -12.92
C LYS A 359 7.36 -19.98 -11.89
N LEU A 360 7.64 -19.76 -10.61
CA LEU A 360 6.66 -19.99 -9.52
C LEU A 360 5.45 -19.07 -9.66
N ASN A 361 5.65 -17.82 -10.08
CA ASN A 361 4.54 -16.92 -10.36
C ASN A 361 3.65 -17.44 -11.50
N GLU A 362 4.24 -17.90 -12.61
CA GLU A 362 3.49 -18.47 -13.73
C GLU A 362 2.75 -19.75 -13.33
N ILE A 363 3.40 -20.66 -12.60
CA ILE A 363 2.79 -21.90 -12.11
C ILE A 363 1.62 -21.55 -11.17
N SER A 364 1.80 -20.61 -10.24
CA SER A 364 0.75 -20.24 -9.29
C SER A 364 -0.50 -19.64 -9.95
N LYS A 365 -0.38 -19.13 -11.18
CA LYS A 365 -1.50 -18.62 -11.98
C LYS A 365 -2.22 -19.69 -12.77
N SER A 366 -1.62 -20.86 -12.98
CA SER A 366 -2.22 -21.93 -13.77
C SER A 366 -3.30 -22.71 -13.02
N SER A 367 -4.23 -23.32 -13.74
CA SER A 367 -5.27 -24.19 -13.16
C SER A 367 -4.67 -25.42 -12.47
N ALA A 368 -3.50 -25.89 -12.89
CA ALA A 368 -2.80 -27.01 -12.26
C ALA A 368 -2.37 -26.74 -10.80
N ALA A 369 -2.26 -25.47 -10.42
CA ALA A 369 -1.92 -25.04 -9.05
C ALA A 369 -3.14 -24.82 -8.16
N GLN A 370 -4.34 -25.06 -8.68
CA GLN A 370 -5.61 -24.80 -8.00
C GLN A 370 -6.37 -26.11 -7.80
N SER A 371 -7.13 -26.18 -6.71
CA SER A 371 -8.03 -27.31 -6.43
C SER A 371 -9.33 -27.17 -7.24
N THR A 372 -9.23 -27.19 -8.56
CA THR A 372 -10.33 -27.01 -9.49
C THR A 372 -10.50 -28.19 -10.43
N LEU A 373 -11.62 -28.25 -11.14
CA LEU A 373 -11.87 -29.25 -12.18
C LEU A 373 -10.99 -28.98 -13.40
N ALA A 374 -10.10 -29.89 -13.73
CA ALA A 374 -9.34 -29.87 -14.98
C ALA A 374 -10.01 -30.78 -16.03
N VAL A 375 -10.50 -30.20 -17.13
CA VAL A 375 -11.23 -30.93 -18.17
C VAL A 375 -10.26 -31.57 -19.21
N SER A 376 -9.04 -31.05 -19.34
CA SER A 376 -7.98 -31.62 -20.19
C SER A 376 -6.60 -31.13 -19.70
N TYR A 377 -5.53 -31.71 -20.29
CA TYR A 377 -4.14 -31.25 -20.06
C TYR A 377 -3.83 -29.85 -20.63
N THR A 378 -4.78 -29.20 -21.29
CA THR A 378 -4.65 -27.81 -21.72
C THR A 378 -4.80 -26.90 -20.50
N HIS A 379 -3.69 -26.37 -20.01
CA HIS A 379 -3.66 -25.41 -18.92
C HIS A 379 -4.27 -24.10 -19.39
N LEU A 380 -5.47 -23.75 -18.89
CA LEU A 380 -6.01 -22.41 -19.02
C LEU A 380 -5.10 -21.46 -18.23
N ARG A 381 -4.43 -20.55 -18.92
CA ARG A 381 -3.70 -19.45 -18.29
C ARG A 381 -4.67 -18.30 -18.04
N ALA A 382 -4.50 -17.59 -16.93
CA ALA A 382 -5.36 -16.49 -16.52
C ALA A 382 -5.42 -15.29 -17.50
N HIS A 383 -4.68 -15.34 -18.61
CA HIS A 383 -4.58 -14.31 -19.65
C HIS A 383 -4.84 -14.79 -21.09
N GLU A 384 -5.29 -16.02 -21.28
CA GLU A 384 -5.76 -16.44 -22.61
C GLU A 384 -7.20 -15.95 -22.79
N THR A 385 -7.38 -14.65 -23.01
CA THR A 385 -8.53 -14.18 -23.80
C THR A 385 -8.29 -14.65 -25.23
N PRO A 386 -9.25 -15.32 -25.90
CA PRO A 386 -9.12 -15.58 -27.29
C PRO A 386 -8.88 -14.26 -28.03
N ALA A 387 -7.79 -14.16 -28.75
CA ALA A 387 -7.61 -13.10 -29.72
C ALA A 387 -8.65 -13.31 -30.81
N ASN A 388 -9.72 -12.56 -30.80
CA ASN A 388 -10.53 -12.29 -31.97
C ASN A 388 -10.00 -11.06 -32.69
#